data_9312ce0b3b642bdc393d6c18ef5bc9b5
#
_entry.id   9312ce0b3b642bdc393d6c18ef5bc9b5
#
_cell.length_a   1.000
_cell.length_b   1.000
_cell.length_c   1.000
_cell.angle_alpha   90.00
_cell.angle_beta   90.00
_cell.angle_gamma   90.00
#
_symmetry.space_group_name_H-M   'P 1'
#
loop_
_entity.id
_entity.type
_entity.pdbx_description
1 polymer ?
#
loop_
_entity_poly.entity_id
_entity_poly.type
_entity_poly.pdbx_seq_one_letter_code
_entity_poly.pdbx_strand_id
1 'polypeptide(L)'
;FRELFRVCRHYIVWGCNYFDYQFATGRIVWDKCNGNSSFSDCEIAATNLFSSVRMFRYMWSGMMQGKSITEGDTMQGNKSLNEKRIHPTQKPVAIYDWIFKNYAEPGQKILDTHLGSGSSRIAAYEAGLGFIGFEIDPFYFQLEEERFSEYTSQTSLFHMEGKKK
;
A
#
# COMPACT_ATOMS: atom_id res chain seq x y z
N PHE A 1 7.35 -11.10 -15.31
CA PHE A 1 6.46 -10.06 -15.89
C PHE A 1 5.50 -10.60 -16.94
N ARG A 2 5.92 -11.54 -17.80
CA ARG A 2 5.04 -12.08 -18.86
C ARG A 2 3.67 -12.54 -18.34
N GLU A 3 3.64 -13.35 -17.27
CA GLU A 3 2.38 -13.83 -16.69
C GLU A 3 1.59 -12.71 -16.00
N LEU A 4 2.27 -11.79 -15.31
CA LEU A 4 1.62 -10.63 -14.70
C LEU A 4 0.84 -9.84 -15.77
N PHE A 5 1.48 -9.51 -16.88
CA PHE A 5 0.85 -8.72 -17.96
C PHE A 5 -0.19 -9.51 -18.77
N ARG A 6 -0.16 -10.83 -18.72
CA ARG A 6 -1.19 -11.67 -19.32
C ARG A 6 -2.50 -11.62 -18.54
N VAL A 7 -2.44 -11.48 -17.23
CA VAL A 7 -3.62 -11.57 -16.35
C VAL A 7 -4.16 -10.23 -15.89
N CYS A 8 -3.40 -9.15 -16.02
CA CYS A 8 -3.84 -7.81 -15.60
C CYS A 8 -3.93 -6.83 -16.80
N ARG A 9 -4.91 -5.93 -16.76
CA ARG A 9 -5.02 -4.81 -17.69
C ARG A 9 -4.11 -3.67 -17.30
N HIS A 10 -4.04 -3.38 -16.01
CA HIS A 10 -3.25 -2.31 -15.43
C HIS A 10 -2.32 -2.88 -14.38
N TYR A 11 -1.18 -2.23 -14.20
CA TYR A 11 -0.19 -2.67 -13.22
C TYR A 11 0.48 -1.51 -12.52
N ILE A 12 0.96 -1.79 -11.32
CA ILE A 12 1.90 -0.96 -10.57
C ILE A 12 2.98 -1.90 -10.04
N VAL A 13 4.22 -1.71 -10.48
CA VAL A 13 5.36 -2.55 -10.08
C VAL A 13 6.34 -1.70 -9.29
N TRP A 14 6.33 -1.89 -7.97
CA TRP A 14 7.26 -1.24 -7.05
C TRP A 14 8.68 -1.76 -7.21
N GLY A 15 9.67 -0.88 -6.97
CA GLY A 15 11.07 -1.24 -7.14
C GLY A 15 11.45 -1.47 -8.61
N CYS A 16 10.76 -0.84 -9.54
CA CYS A 16 10.97 -1.03 -10.97
C CYS A 16 12.41 -0.71 -11.43
N ASN A 17 13.17 0.06 -10.65
CA ASN A 17 14.57 0.38 -10.86
C ASN A 17 15.53 -0.80 -10.58
N TYR A 18 15.05 -1.89 -9.96
CA TYR A 18 15.86 -3.10 -9.71
C TYR A 18 15.71 -4.16 -10.81
N PHE A 19 14.83 -3.92 -11.78
CA PHE A 19 14.56 -4.88 -12.85
C PHE A 19 15.11 -4.39 -14.19
N ASP A 20 15.85 -5.24 -14.89
CA ASP A 20 16.21 -5.03 -16.28
C ASP A 20 15.00 -5.36 -17.18
N TYR A 21 14.01 -4.47 -17.16
CA TYR A 21 12.78 -4.60 -17.92
C TYR A 21 12.26 -3.23 -18.37
N GLN A 22 11.85 -3.13 -19.61
CA GLN A 22 11.27 -1.90 -20.15
C GLN A 22 9.77 -1.82 -19.84
N PHE A 23 9.44 -1.15 -18.76
CA PHE A 23 8.05 -0.84 -18.38
C PHE A 23 7.49 0.33 -19.21
N ALA A 24 6.16 0.51 -19.16
CA ALA A 24 5.52 1.73 -19.62
C ALA A 24 6.09 2.98 -18.91
N THR A 25 5.85 4.16 -19.48
CA THR A 25 6.50 5.41 -19.04
C THR A 25 6.01 5.98 -17.73
N GLY A 26 4.80 5.64 -17.30
CA GLY A 26 4.22 6.13 -16.05
C GLY A 26 5.04 5.75 -14.82
N ARG A 27 5.19 6.69 -13.90
CA ARG A 27 5.92 6.46 -12.64
C ARG A 27 5.15 7.00 -11.46
N ILE A 28 5.19 6.25 -10.35
CA ILE A 28 4.82 6.74 -9.02
C ILE A 28 6.11 6.83 -8.21
N VAL A 29 6.37 7.97 -7.63
CA VAL A 29 7.46 8.19 -6.68
C VAL A 29 6.86 8.33 -5.30
N TRP A 30 7.24 7.45 -4.39
CA TRP A 30 6.90 7.61 -2.98
C TRP A 30 8.07 8.25 -2.24
N ASP A 31 7.94 9.56 -1.94
CA ASP A 31 8.84 10.30 -1.07
C ASP A 31 8.55 9.91 0.39
N LYS A 32 9.53 9.32 1.05
CA LYS A 32 9.42 8.84 2.44
C LYS A 32 9.59 9.92 3.48
N CYS A 33 9.89 11.14 3.09
CA CYS A 33 10.13 12.30 3.97
C CYS A 33 11.12 11.97 5.11
N ASN A 34 12.17 11.17 4.81
CA ASN A 34 13.06 10.62 5.82
C ASN A 34 14.32 11.48 6.07
N GLY A 35 14.39 12.67 5.47
CA GLY A 35 15.46 13.65 5.66
C GLY A 35 16.83 13.09 5.24
N ASN A 36 17.85 13.32 6.09
CA ASN A 36 19.23 12.88 5.84
C ASN A 36 19.52 11.47 6.40
N SER A 37 18.57 10.56 6.35
CA SER A 37 18.79 9.18 6.82
C SER A 37 19.66 8.41 5.81
N SER A 38 20.29 7.31 6.26
CA SER A 38 21.04 6.40 5.38
C SER A 38 20.14 5.48 4.54
N PHE A 39 18.82 5.54 4.74
CA PHE A 39 17.85 4.77 3.95
C PHE A 39 17.46 5.52 2.68
N SER A 40 16.94 4.79 1.69
CA SER A 40 16.46 5.39 0.44
C SER A 40 15.43 6.50 0.71
N ASP A 41 15.61 7.65 0.06
CA ASP A 41 14.73 8.80 0.18
C ASP A 41 13.33 8.53 -0.36
N CYS A 42 13.26 7.70 -1.41
CA CYS A 42 12.01 7.35 -2.10
C CYS A 42 12.00 5.90 -2.59
N GLU A 43 10.83 5.44 -2.96
CA GLU A 43 10.64 4.25 -3.77
C GLU A 43 9.93 4.62 -5.07
N ILE A 44 10.25 3.87 -6.15
CA ILE A 44 9.72 4.14 -7.48
C ILE A 44 8.91 2.94 -7.96
N ALA A 45 7.71 3.20 -8.48
CA ALA A 45 6.94 2.19 -9.19
C ALA A 45 6.75 2.57 -10.65
N ALA A 46 6.73 1.55 -11.52
CA ALA A 46 6.30 1.68 -12.91
C ALA A 46 4.81 1.34 -13.04
N THR A 47 4.12 2.04 -13.94
CA THR A 47 2.70 1.81 -14.22
C THR A 47 2.33 2.10 -15.66
N ASN A 48 1.25 1.48 -16.16
CA ASN A 48 0.60 1.82 -17.42
C ASN A 48 -0.73 2.56 -17.25
N LEU A 49 -1.08 2.96 -16.03
CA LEU A 49 -2.31 3.73 -15.76
C LEU A 49 -2.27 5.14 -16.38
N PHE A 50 -1.06 5.69 -16.52
CA PHE A 50 -0.80 7.01 -17.10
C PHE A 50 0.64 7.06 -17.63
N SER A 51 1.00 8.14 -18.34
CA SER A 51 2.35 8.34 -18.91
C SER A 51 3.21 9.35 -18.13
N SER A 52 2.64 10.05 -17.17
CA SER A 52 3.32 11.07 -16.36
C SER A 52 4.03 10.48 -15.14
N VAL A 53 4.76 11.32 -14.42
CA VAL A 53 5.30 11.00 -13.08
C VAL A 53 4.37 11.61 -12.03
N ARG A 54 3.99 10.81 -11.05
CA ARG A 54 3.19 11.24 -9.90
C ARG A 54 3.98 11.02 -8.62
N MET A 55 3.80 11.91 -7.66
CA MET A 55 4.48 11.85 -6.37
C MET A 55 3.45 11.67 -5.25
N PHE A 56 3.75 10.76 -4.36
CA PHE A 56 3.07 10.57 -3.08
C PHE A 56 4.07 10.83 -1.96
N ARG A 57 3.75 11.71 -1.01
CA ARG A 57 4.61 12.03 0.13
C ARG A 57 4.01 11.45 1.38
N TYR A 58 4.76 10.59 2.05
CA TYR A 58 4.31 9.98 3.30
C TYR A 58 5.51 9.47 4.11
N MET A 59 5.67 10.05 5.30
CA MET A 59 6.76 9.69 6.20
C MET A 59 6.67 8.22 6.62
N TRP A 60 7.76 7.50 6.43
CA TRP A 60 7.84 6.07 6.77
C TRP A 60 9.27 5.67 7.08
N SER A 61 9.76 6.06 8.27
CA SER A 61 11.13 5.80 8.70
C SER A 61 11.18 5.37 10.15
N GLY A 62 11.58 4.14 10.41
CA GLY A 62 11.60 3.58 11.77
C GLY A 62 10.22 3.67 12.44
N MET A 63 10.13 4.39 13.56
CA MET A 63 8.89 4.64 14.28
C MET A 63 8.13 5.89 13.79
N MET A 64 8.73 6.65 12.87
CA MET A 64 8.10 7.86 12.32
C MET A 64 7.19 7.46 11.17
N GLN A 65 5.92 7.84 11.28
CA GLN A 65 4.91 7.61 10.26
C GLN A 65 4.17 8.91 9.97
N GLY A 66 3.71 9.08 8.74
CA GLY A 66 2.91 10.22 8.33
C GLY A 66 1.55 10.23 9.04
N LYS A 67 1.01 11.43 9.27
CA LYS A 67 -0.23 11.62 10.02
C LYS A 67 -1.47 11.18 9.21
N SER A 68 -1.50 11.51 7.92
CA SER A 68 -2.60 11.15 7.01
C SER A 68 -2.13 11.23 5.56
N ILE A 69 -2.99 10.85 4.62
CA ILE A 69 -2.69 10.96 3.18
C ILE A 69 -2.43 12.43 2.77
N THR A 70 -3.12 13.38 3.36
CA THR A 70 -3.01 14.82 3.06
C THR A 70 -1.91 15.53 3.85
N GLU A 71 -1.53 14.98 4.99
CA GLU A 71 -0.48 15.47 5.90
C GLU A 71 0.63 14.41 6.02
N GLY A 72 1.04 13.81 4.90
CA GLY A 72 1.98 12.70 4.89
C GLY A 72 3.41 13.08 5.30
N ASP A 73 3.79 14.33 5.10
CA ASP A 73 5.07 14.91 5.55
C ASP A 73 5.05 15.40 7.01
N THR A 74 3.89 15.36 7.64
CA THR A 74 3.72 15.65 9.07
C THR A 74 3.75 14.35 9.87
N MET A 75 4.60 14.28 10.89
CA MET A 75 4.72 13.08 11.73
C MET A 75 3.46 12.86 12.55
N GLN A 76 3.01 11.60 12.63
CA GLN A 76 1.96 11.16 13.55
C GLN A 76 2.40 11.37 15.00
N GLY A 77 1.73 12.28 15.70
CA GLY A 77 2.05 12.62 17.09
C GLY A 77 1.64 11.53 18.09
N ASN A 78 0.55 10.82 17.81
CA ASN A 78 0.07 9.71 18.64
C ASN A 78 0.59 8.37 18.12
N LYS A 79 1.61 7.83 18.78
CA LYS A 79 2.23 6.55 18.39
C LYS A 79 1.30 5.34 18.44
N SER A 80 0.19 5.41 19.20
CA SER A 80 -0.78 4.32 19.23
C SER A 80 -1.56 4.17 17.93
N LEU A 81 -1.56 5.20 17.08
CA LEU A 81 -2.17 5.20 15.75
C LEU A 81 -1.21 4.74 14.64
N ASN A 82 0.05 4.47 15.00
CA ASN A 82 1.02 3.96 14.03
C ASN A 82 0.67 2.54 13.60
N GLU A 83 0.82 2.27 12.31
CA GLU A 83 0.75 0.90 11.81
C GLU A 83 1.85 0.04 12.41
N LYS A 84 1.48 -1.13 12.94
CA LYS A 84 2.46 -2.13 13.38
C LYS A 84 3.17 -2.71 12.15
N ARG A 85 4.49 -2.73 12.19
CA ARG A 85 5.29 -3.36 11.14
C ARG A 85 5.41 -4.85 11.41
N ILE A 86 4.99 -5.65 10.46
CA ILE A 86 5.04 -7.12 10.52
C ILE A 86 5.90 -7.72 9.39
N HIS A 87 6.31 -6.90 8.42
CA HIS A 87 7.12 -7.34 7.29
C HIS A 87 8.28 -6.36 7.02
N PRO A 88 9.50 -6.83 6.68
CA PRO A 88 10.68 -5.97 6.53
C PRO A 88 10.53 -4.91 5.43
N THR A 89 9.83 -5.21 4.36
CA THR A 89 9.59 -4.29 3.23
C THR A 89 8.17 -3.72 3.22
N GLN A 90 7.50 -3.72 4.37
CA GLN A 90 6.13 -3.21 4.50
C GLN A 90 6.00 -1.78 4.01
N LYS A 91 5.06 -1.56 3.11
CA LYS A 91 4.57 -0.23 2.72
C LYS A 91 3.37 0.16 3.59
N PRO A 92 3.16 1.47 3.84
CA PRO A 92 1.99 1.92 4.60
C PRO A 92 0.69 1.66 3.83
N VAL A 93 -0.40 1.43 4.54
CA VAL A 93 -1.75 1.33 3.94
C VAL A 93 -2.08 2.60 3.16
N ALA A 94 -1.65 3.76 3.67
CA ALA A 94 -1.89 5.09 3.07
C ALA A 94 -1.47 5.20 1.60
N ILE A 95 -0.39 4.51 1.15
CA ILE A 95 0.03 4.58 -0.26
C ILE A 95 -0.94 3.83 -1.18
N TYR A 96 -1.44 2.67 -0.72
CA TYR A 96 -2.42 1.90 -1.49
C TYR A 96 -3.79 2.58 -1.48
N ASP A 97 -4.19 3.17 -0.35
CA ASP A 97 -5.40 3.97 -0.24
C ASP A 97 -5.36 5.18 -1.20
N TRP A 98 -4.23 5.89 -1.26
CA TRP A 98 -4.02 6.96 -2.24
C TRP A 98 -4.10 6.44 -3.69
N ILE A 99 -3.49 5.29 -3.99
CA ILE A 99 -3.53 4.68 -5.31
C ILE A 99 -4.96 4.32 -5.69
N PHE A 100 -5.69 3.63 -4.83
CA PHE A 100 -7.04 3.17 -5.16
C PHE A 100 -8.03 4.32 -5.26
N LYS A 101 -7.94 5.33 -4.39
CA LYS A 101 -8.77 6.54 -4.50
C LYS A 101 -8.58 7.32 -5.80
N ASN A 102 -7.39 7.30 -6.37
CA ASN A 102 -7.09 8.07 -7.58
C ASN A 102 -7.25 7.28 -8.88
N TYR A 103 -7.09 5.95 -8.84
CA TYR A 103 -6.91 5.16 -10.06
C TYR A 103 -7.73 3.88 -10.11
N ALA A 104 -8.37 3.45 -9.04
CA ALA A 104 -9.27 2.30 -9.08
C ALA A 104 -10.73 2.73 -9.32
N GLU A 105 -11.48 1.86 -9.98
CA GLU A 105 -12.90 2.04 -10.26
C GLU A 105 -13.73 1.00 -9.49
N PRO A 106 -14.98 1.30 -9.12
CA PRO A 106 -15.87 0.35 -8.48
C PRO A 106 -15.99 -0.96 -9.25
N GLY A 107 -15.92 -2.09 -8.54
CA GLY A 107 -16.04 -3.42 -9.12
C GLY A 107 -14.74 -4.00 -9.69
N GLN A 108 -13.65 -3.25 -9.71
CA GLN A 108 -12.34 -3.78 -10.07
C GLN A 108 -11.84 -4.79 -9.05
N LYS A 109 -10.95 -5.68 -9.52
CA LYS A 109 -10.23 -6.63 -8.68
C LYS A 109 -8.75 -6.29 -8.66
N ILE A 110 -8.18 -6.30 -7.48
CA ILE A 110 -6.75 -6.13 -7.23
C ILE A 110 -6.11 -7.51 -7.12
N LEU A 111 -5.00 -7.68 -7.81
CA LEU A 111 -4.12 -8.83 -7.67
C LEU A 111 -2.78 -8.36 -7.08
N ASP A 112 -2.44 -8.81 -5.89
CA ASP A 112 -1.14 -8.59 -5.28
C ASP A 112 -0.34 -9.89 -5.27
N THR A 113 0.73 -9.94 -6.04
CA THR A 113 1.57 -11.13 -6.20
C THR A 113 2.65 -11.26 -5.13
N HIS A 114 2.81 -10.26 -4.27
CA HIS A 114 3.80 -10.21 -3.19
C HIS A 114 3.17 -9.50 -1.99
N LEU A 115 2.18 -10.15 -1.38
CA LEU A 115 1.25 -9.59 -0.38
C LEU A 115 1.97 -9.00 0.84
N GLY A 116 3.01 -9.69 1.32
CA GLY A 116 3.83 -9.27 2.46
C GLY A 116 3.00 -8.99 3.71
N SER A 117 2.85 -7.73 4.05
CA SER A 117 2.10 -7.30 5.24
C SER A 117 0.58 -7.13 5.03
N GLY A 118 0.07 -7.31 3.82
CA GLY A 118 -1.35 -7.11 3.50
C GLY A 118 -1.83 -5.65 3.50
N SER A 119 -0.93 -4.68 3.43
CA SER A 119 -1.33 -3.27 3.38
C SER A 119 -2.21 -2.94 2.17
N SER A 120 -1.94 -3.56 1.02
CA SER A 120 -2.78 -3.46 -0.18
C SER A 120 -4.17 -4.08 0.01
N ARG A 121 -4.26 -5.20 0.75
CA ARG A 121 -5.52 -5.88 1.07
C ARG A 121 -6.41 -5.00 1.97
N ILE A 122 -5.83 -4.39 2.99
CA ILE A 122 -6.56 -3.46 3.88
C ILE A 122 -7.13 -2.29 3.07
N ALA A 123 -6.29 -1.64 2.25
CA ALA A 123 -6.75 -0.53 1.41
C ALA A 123 -7.81 -0.94 0.38
N ALA A 124 -7.70 -2.14 -0.22
CA ALA A 124 -8.71 -2.67 -1.13
C ALA A 124 -10.05 -2.95 -0.43
N TYR A 125 -10.00 -3.47 0.79
CA TYR A 125 -11.18 -3.69 1.63
C TYR A 125 -11.90 -2.36 1.92
N GLU A 126 -11.19 -1.33 2.34
CA GLU A 126 -11.74 0.01 2.58
C GLU A 126 -12.34 0.65 1.31
N ALA A 127 -11.71 0.40 0.17
CA ALA A 127 -12.19 0.89 -1.12
C ALA A 127 -13.34 0.05 -1.73
N GLY A 128 -13.75 -1.05 -1.08
CA GLY A 128 -14.79 -1.95 -1.60
C GLY A 128 -14.39 -2.69 -2.88
N LEU A 129 -13.10 -2.93 -3.07
CA LEU A 129 -12.56 -3.62 -4.25
C LEU A 129 -12.44 -5.13 -4.01
N GLY A 130 -12.61 -5.92 -5.06
CA GLY A 130 -12.25 -7.35 -5.01
C GLY A 130 -10.74 -7.50 -4.84
N PHE A 131 -10.31 -8.54 -4.11
CA PHE A 131 -8.88 -8.74 -3.82
C PHE A 131 -8.46 -10.19 -3.92
N ILE A 132 -7.28 -10.42 -4.49
CA ILE A 132 -6.57 -11.70 -4.48
C ILE A 132 -5.11 -11.38 -4.14
N GLY A 133 -4.56 -12.01 -3.11
CA GLY A 133 -3.17 -11.84 -2.70
C GLY A 133 -2.43 -13.18 -2.66
N PHE A 134 -1.13 -13.15 -2.93
CA PHE A 134 -0.23 -14.28 -2.81
C PHE A 134 0.97 -13.90 -1.94
N GLU A 135 1.29 -14.75 -0.98
CA GLU A 135 2.49 -14.68 -0.17
C GLU A 135 3.13 -16.08 -0.17
N ILE A 136 4.42 -16.13 -0.48
CA ILE A 136 5.14 -17.40 -0.58
C ILE A 136 5.64 -17.88 0.79
N ASP A 137 5.91 -16.95 1.70
CA ASP A 137 6.40 -17.29 3.04
C ASP A 137 5.21 -17.52 3.98
N PRO A 138 5.00 -18.76 4.47
CA PRO A 138 3.86 -19.09 5.32
C PRO A 138 3.86 -18.32 6.65
N PHE A 139 5.02 -17.90 7.16
CA PHE A 139 5.11 -17.08 8.37
C PHE A 139 4.53 -15.68 8.13
N TYR A 140 4.92 -15.01 7.04
CA TYR A 140 4.37 -13.71 6.70
C TYR A 140 2.92 -13.78 6.28
N PHE A 141 2.51 -14.86 5.60
CA PHE A 141 1.11 -15.10 5.28
C PHE A 141 0.23 -15.17 6.55
N GLN A 142 0.68 -15.91 7.57
CA GLN A 142 -0.05 -15.97 8.84
C GLN A 142 -0.14 -14.61 9.53
N LEU A 143 0.97 -13.87 9.61
CA LEU A 143 0.99 -12.54 10.22
C LEU A 143 0.06 -11.54 9.49
N GLU A 144 -0.03 -11.66 8.19
CA GLU A 144 -0.94 -10.84 7.36
C GLU A 144 -2.40 -11.17 7.64
N GLU A 145 -2.76 -12.46 7.69
CA GLU A 145 -4.11 -12.91 8.02
C GLU A 145 -4.55 -12.43 9.41
N GLU A 146 -3.67 -12.52 10.40
CA GLU A 146 -3.92 -12.02 11.76
C GLU A 146 -4.15 -10.49 11.73
N ARG A 147 -3.28 -9.74 11.07
CA ARG A 147 -3.40 -8.28 10.91
C ARG A 147 -4.70 -7.88 10.23
N PHE A 148 -5.08 -8.55 9.17
CA PHE A 148 -6.33 -8.26 8.44
C PHE A 148 -7.55 -8.61 9.26
N SER A 149 -7.54 -9.73 9.98
CA SER A 149 -8.62 -10.13 10.90
C SER A 149 -8.80 -9.12 12.04
N GLU A 150 -7.72 -8.66 12.67
CA GLU A 150 -7.76 -7.62 13.68
C GLU A 150 -8.37 -6.32 13.13
N TYR A 151 -7.91 -5.89 11.95
CA TYR A 151 -8.40 -4.68 11.29
C TYR A 151 -9.90 -4.72 11.02
N THR A 152 -10.38 -5.79 10.41
CA THR A 152 -11.80 -5.94 10.05
C THR A 152 -12.71 -6.09 11.27
N SER A 153 -12.22 -6.73 12.34
CA SER A 153 -12.96 -6.85 13.60
C SER A 153 -13.17 -5.50 14.28
N GLN A 154 -12.16 -4.63 14.28
CA GLN A 154 -12.27 -3.27 14.82
C GLN A 154 -13.26 -2.42 14.01
N THR A 155 -13.16 -2.46 12.68
CA THR A 155 -14.04 -1.70 11.78
C THR A 155 -15.51 -2.11 11.95
N SER A 156 -15.78 -3.40 12.15
CA SER A 156 -17.16 -3.89 12.37
C SER A 156 -17.77 -3.37 13.66
N LEU A 157 -17.02 -3.21 14.73
CA LEU A 157 -17.48 -2.65 16.00
C LEU A 157 -17.91 -1.17 15.84
N PHE A 158 -17.11 -0.35 15.13
CA PHE A 158 -17.47 1.05 14.88
C PHE A 158 -18.73 1.19 14.02
N HIS A 159 -18.94 0.31 13.04
CA HIS A 159 -20.17 0.31 12.24
C HIS A 159 -21.41 -0.09 13.03
N MET A 160 -21.29 -0.94 14.03
CA MET A 160 -22.39 -1.33 14.93
C MET A 160 -22.78 -0.22 15.90
N GLU A 161 -21.81 0.54 16.40
CA GLU A 161 -22.07 1.68 17.32
C GLU A 161 -22.71 2.87 16.60
N GLY A 162 -22.35 3.13 15.33
CA GLY A 162 -22.92 4.20 14.52
C GLY A 162 -24.39 4.02 14.12
N LYS A 163 -24.95 2.80 14.23
CA LYS A 163 -26.36 2.50 13.95
C LYS A 163 -27.28 2.60 15.17
N LYS A 164 -26.77 2.98 16.33
CA LYS A 164 -27.54 3.15 17.57
C LYS A 164 -27.87 4.61 17.93
N LYS A 165 -27.86 5.50 16.93
CA LYS A 165 -28.35 6.90 17.12
C LYS A 165 -29.55 7.18 16.25
#